data_f8332fc1ff003e97f1ea44cea6305875
#
_entry.id   f8332fc1ff003e97f1ea44cea6305875
#
_cell.length_a   1.000
_cell.length_b   1.000
_cell.length_c   1.000
_cell.angle_alpha   90.00
_cell.angle_beta   90.00
_cell.angle_gamma   90.00
#
_symmetry.space_group_name_H-M   'P 1'
#
loop_
_entity.id
_entity.type
_entity.pdbx_description
1 polymer ?
#
loop_
_entity_poly.entity_id
_entity_poly.type
_entity_poly.pdbx_seq_one_letter_code
_entity_poly.pdbx_strand_id
1 'polypeptide(L)'
;DYEGLDVKGKLVLLDVDQNENWWINYPAYQAKVKGARAVIAMSVYAEEGNDRVGVQDVCGPADAPALAISEDGCKALQDAIKASGKDSITVTLNADSKVTEDVTSHNLWGEIPGTTEETVFVFSHMDGYFHSTYDDAQGVAVSMAIAKALVDSEYTPDKTIRFCMHGAEEWGVSGSEY
;
A
#
# COMPACT_ATOMS: atom_id res chain seq x y z
N ASP A 1 -18.97 -6.11 10.06
CA ASP A 1 -19.80 -6.10 11.25
C ASP A 1 -19.65 -7.42 12.02
N TYR A 2 -19.36 -7.33 13.33
CA TYR A 2 -19.08 -8.45 14.21
C TYR A 2 -20.22 -8.76 15.18
N GLU A 3 -21.38 -8.13 14.98
CA GLU A 3 -22.53 -8.33 15.87
C GLU A 3 -23.01 -9.79 15.82
N GLY A 4 -23.09 -10.42 16.98
CA GLY A 4 -23.48 -11.83 17.11
C GLY A 4 -22.41 -12.86 16.73
N LEU A 5 -21.22 -12.44 16.31
CA LEU A 5 -20.12 -13.33 15.93
C LEU A 5 -19.11 -13.49 17.07
N ASP A 6 -18.82 -14.73 17.43
CA ASP A 6 -17.69 -15.06 18.30
C ASP A 6 -16.43 -15.28 17.47
N VAL A 7 -15.54 -14.30 17.47
CA VAL A 7 -14.26 -14.36 16.74
C VAL A 7 -13.05 -14.53 17.65
N LYS A 8 -13.27 -14.67 18.96
CA LYS A 8 -12.18 -14.76 19.93
C LYS A 8 -11.28 -15.96 19.66
N GLY A 9 -9.99 -15.70 19.48
CA GLY A 9 -8.97 -16.71 19.20
C GLY A 9 -9.03 -17.34 17.81
N LYS A 10 -9.90 -16.83 16.93
CA LYS A 10 -10.07 -17.34 15.55
C LYS A 10 -9.29 -16.49 14.55
N LEU A 11 -9.01 -17.08 13.39
CA LEU A 11 -8.65 -16.34 12.19
C LEU A 11 -9.94 -15.81 11.56
N VAL A 12 -9.97 -14.53 11.24
CA VAL A 12 -11.13 -13.90 10.60
C VAL A 12 -10.83 -13.73 9.13
N LEU A 13 -11.68 -14.30 8.28
CA LEU A 13 -11.63 -14.05 6.84
C LEU A 13 -12.47 -12.80 6.56
N LEU A 14 -11.85 -11.76 6.03
CA LEU A 14 -12.48 -10.49 5.68
C LEU A 14 -12.56 -10.32 4.17
N ASP A 15 -13.72 -9.92 3.73
CA ASP A 15 -13.97 -9.40 2.39
C ASP A 15 -13.99 -7.88 2.50
N VAL A 16 -13.04 -7.21 1.85
CA VAL A 16 -12.86 -5.76 1.98
C VAL A 16 -13.01 -5.12 0.61
N ASP A 17 -14.05 -4.32 0.47
CA ASP A 17 -14.17 -3.43 -0.69
C ASP A 17 -13.21 -2.25 -0.54
N GLN A 18 -12.15 -2.26 -1.34
CA GLN A 18 -11.13 -1.21 -1.31
C GLN A 18 -11.58 0.11 -1.96
N ASN A 19 -12.66 0.11 -2.72
CA ASN A 19 -13.23 1.37 -3.20
C ASN A 19 -13.86 2.16 -2.05
N GLU A 20 -14.37 1.46 -1.03
CA GLU A 20 -14.94 2.08 0.17
C GLU A 20 -13.91 2.20 1.30
N ASN A 21 -13.02 1.22 1.43
CA ASN A 21 -12.02 1.13 2.49
C ASN A 21 -10.64 0.89 1.89
N TRP A 22 -9.97 1.95 1.49
CA TRP A 22 -8.65 1.89 0.86
C TRP A 22 -7.64 1.07 1.68
N TRP A 23 -7.65 1.23 3.01
CA TRP A 23 -6.76 0.52 3.92
C TRP A 23 -7.52 -0.50 4.75
N ILE A 24 -6.92 -1.66 4.97
CA ILE A 24 -7.50 -2.70 5.83
C ILE A 24 -7.19 -2.53 7.32
N ASN A 25 -6.50 -1.47 7.71
CA ASN A 25 -6.12 -1.20 9.09
C ASN A 25 -7.31 -1.19 10.03
N TYR A 26 -8.37 -0.51 9.66
CA TYR A 26 -9.53 -0.38 10.52
C TYR A 26 -10.29 -1.71 10.67
N PRO A 27 -10.60 -2.46 9.60
CA PRO A 27 -11.14 -3.82 9.72
C PRO A 27 -10.26 -4.77 10.55
N ALA A 28 -8.94 -4.72 10.34
CA ALA A 28 -8.00 -5.54 11.12
C ALA A 28 -7.99 -5.15 12.61
N TYR A 29 -7.99 -3.87 12.91
CA TYR A 29 -8.08 -3.35 14.27
C TYR A 29 -9.39 -3.77 14.95
N GLN A 30 -10.52 -3.69 14.26
CA GLN A 30 -11.81 -4.15 14.79
C GLN A 30 -11.78 -5.64 15.15
N ALA A 31 -11.21 -6.49 14.27
CA ALA A 31 -11.05 -7.91 14.54
C ALA A 31 -10.22 -8.15 15.80
N LYS A 32 -9.11 -7.44 15.94
CA LYS A 32 -8.25 -7.49 17.13
C LYS A 32 -9.01 -7.13 18.41
N VAL A 33 -9.73 -6.01 18.42
CA VAL A 33 -10.51 -5.55 19.58
C VAL A 33 -11.54 -6.59 19.99
N LYS A 34 -12.08 -7.36 19.05
CA LYS A 34 -12.98 -8.48 19.30
C LYS A 34 -12.27 -9.77 19.70
N GLY A 35 -10.95 -9.74 19.79
CA GLY A 35 -10.13 -10.87 20.25
C GLY A 35 -9.80 -11.89 19.18
N ALA A 36 -9.92 -11.57 17.91
CA ALA A 36 -9.42 -12.39 16.82
C ALA A 36 -7.90 -12.59 16.94
N ARG A 37 -7.43 -13.74 16.50
CA ARG A 37 -6.00 -14.09 16.55
C ARG A 37 -5.23 -13.50 15.37
N ALA A 38 -5.84 -13.46 14.20
CA ALA A 38 -5.31 -12.84 13.00
C ALA A 38 -6.43 -12.59 11.99
N VAL A 39 -6.13 -11.81 10.98
CA VAL A 39 -7.02 -11.49 9.87
C VAL A 39 -6.43 -12.03 8.58
N ILE A 40 -7.27 -12.62 7.76
CA ILE A 40 -6.99 -12.93 6.36
C ILE A 40 -7.92 -12.04 5.52
N ALA A 41 -7.35 -11.09 4.80
CA ALA A 41 -8.09 -10.15 3.99
C ALA A 41 -8.03 -10.53 2.51
N MET A 42 -9.18 -10.51 1.87
CA MET A 42 -9.29 -10.49 0.43
C MET A 42 -9.51 -9.05 0.00
N SER A 43 -8.60 -8.56 -0.82
CA SER A 43 -8.76 -7.27 -1.49
C SER A 43 -9.54 -7.46 -2.78
N VAL A 44 -10.73 -6.89 -2.84
CA VAL A 44 -11.50 -6.84 -4.07
C VAL A 44 -11.24 -5.52 -4.76
N TYR A 45 -10.47 -5.55 -5.84
CA TYR A 45 -10.50 -4.48 -6.83
C TYR A 45 -11.63 -4.78 -7.79
N ALA A 46 -12.66 -3.94 -7.78
CA ALA A 46 -13.91 -4.14 -8.54
C ALA A 46 -13.79 -3.90 -10.05
N GLU A 47 -12.59 -3.95 -10.65
CA GLU A 47 -12.46 -3.88 -12.10
C GLU A 47 -12.44 -5.29 -12.69
N GLU A 48 -13.49 -5.64 -13.43
CA GLU A 48 -13.56 -6.86 -14.22
C GLU A 48 -12.32 -7.01 -15.10
N GLY A 49 -11.67 -8.17 -15.02
CA GLY A 49 -10.52 -8.53 -15.84
C GLY A 49 -9.16 -8.16 -15.22
N ASN A 50 -9.13 -7.80 -13.98
CA ASN A 50 -7.89 -7.54 -13.28
C ASN A 50 -7.40 -8.83 -12.58
N ASP A 51 -6.55 -9.61 -13.28
CA ASP A 51 -5.86 -10.81 -12.73
C ASP A 51 -4.86 -10.46 -11.61
N ARG A 52 -4.97 -9.28 -11.04
CA ARG A 52 -4.05 -8.84 -10.01
C ARG A 52 -4.37 -9.57 -8.72
N VAL A 53 -3.37 -10.27 -8.24
CA VAL A 53 -3.32 -10.58 -6.82
C VAL A 53 -3.42 -9.25 -6.10
N GLY A 54 -4.55 -8.98 -5.50
CA GLY A 54 -4.73 -7.80 -4.66
C GLY A 54 -3.84 -7.95 -3.44
N VAL A 55 -2.56 -7.67 -3.61
CA VAL A 55 -1.66 -7.54 -2.48
C VAL A 55 -1.80 -6.12 -2.02
N GLN A 56 -2.51 -5.96 -0.94
CA GLN A 56 -2.52 -4.71 -0.25
C GLN A 56 -1.54 -4.76 0.89
N ASP A 57 -0.95 -3.61 1.14
CA ASP A 57 -0.23 -3.37 2.36
C ASP A 57 -1.17 -3.62 3.55
N VAL A 58 -0.81 -4.62 4.31
CA VAL A 58 -1.56 -5.03 5.48
C VAL A 58 -0.99 -4.28 6.67
N CYS A 59 -1.23 -3.00 6.72
CA CYS A 59 -0.88 -2.17 7.86
C CYS A 59 -1.82 -2.49 9.01
N GLY A 60 -1.39 -3.33 9.90
CA GLY A 60 -2.06 -3.58 11.17
C GLY A 60 -1.13 -3.26 12.33
N PRO A 61 -1.65 -3.10 13.54
CA PRO A 61 -0.80 -3.10 14.72
C PRO A 61 0.07 -4.35 14.72
N ALA A 62 1.34 -4.23 15.09
CA ALA A 62 2.31 -5.33 15.07
C ALA A 62 1.87 -6.59 15.83
N ASP A 63 0.94 -6.42 16.77
CA ASP A 63 0.34 -7.49 17.58
C ASP A 63 -1.00 -8.02 17.04
N ALA A 64 -1.43 -7.58 15.85
CA ALA A 64 -2.61 -8.07 15.13
C ALA A 64 -2.21 -8.56 13.75
N PRO A 65 -1.66 -9.77 13.62
CA PRO A 65 -1.23 -10.30 12.34
C PRO A 65 -2.36 -10.25 11.33
N ALA A 66 -2.05 -9.70 10.16
CA ALA A 66 -2.96 -9.66 9.04
C ALA A 66 -2.23 -10.12 7.77
N LEU A 67 -2.94 -10.80 6.88
CA LEU A 67 -2.42 -11.33 5.63
C LEU A 67 -3.41 -11.01 4.52
N ALA A 68 -2.91 -10.66 3.36
CA ALA A 68 -3.70 -10.57 2.15
C ALA A 68 -3.57 -11.88 1.36
N ILE A 69 -4.67 -12.32 0.77
CA ILE A 69 -4.70 -13.47 -0.14
C ILE A 69 -5.40 -13.11 -1.44
N SER A 70 -5.11 -13.87 -2.48
CA SER A 70 -5.78 -13.69 -3.77
C SER A 70 -7.29 -13.97 -3.69
N GLU A 71 -8.04 -13.46 -4.65
CA GLU A 71 -9.47 -13.74 -4.79
C GLU A 71 -9.74 -15.24 -4.88
N ASP A 72 -8.97 -15.98 -5.68
CA ASP A 72 -9.08 -17.44 -5.79
C ASP A 72 -8.83 -18.14 -4.45
N GLY A 73 -7.83 -17.69 -3.69
CA GLY A 73 -7.55 -18.21 -2.36
C GLY A 73 -8.68 -17.95 -1.39
N CYS A 74 -9.27 -16.76 -1.41
CA CYS A 74 -10.43 -16.43 -0.60
C CYS A 74 -11.65 -17.28 -0.98
N LYS A 75 -11.94 -17.39 -2.27
CA LYS A 75 -13.03 -18.21 -2.77
C LYS A 75 -12.87 -19.67 -2.34
N ALA A 76 -11.67 -20.23 -2.42
CA ALA A 76 -11.40 -21.59 -1.96
C ALA A 76 -11.69 -21.77 -0.45
N LEU A 77 -11.32 -20.79 0.38
CA LEU A 77 -11.64 -20.81 1.81
C LEU A 77 -13.14 -20.70 2.07
N GLN A 78 -13.83 -19.78 1.38
CA GLN A 78 -15.27 -19.61 1.48
C GLN A 78 -16.03 -20.89 1.07
N ASP A 79 -15.62 -21.52 -0.03
CA ASP A 79 -16.22 -22.75 -0.51
C ASP A 79 -15.98 -23.92 0.47
N ALA A 80 -14.79 -24.00 1.07
CA ALA A 80 -14.49 -24.97 2.10
C ALA A 80 -15.33 -24.78 3.37
N ILE A 81 -15.55 -23.53 3.79
CA ILE A 81 -16.44 -23.22 4.92
C ILE A 81 -17.87 -23.66 4.59
N LYS A 82 -18.40 -23.29 3.42
CA LYS A 82 -19.74 -23.71 2.98
C LYS A 82 -19.89 -25.21 2.92
N ALA A 83 -18.89 -25.92 2.37
CA ALA A 83 -18.90 -27.36 2.24
C ALA A 83 -18.84 -28.11 3.60
N SER A 84 -18.25 -27.48 4.61
CA SER A 84 -18.19 -28.05 5.96
C SER A 84 -19.55 -28.13 6.66
N GLY A 85 -20.55 -27.37 6.19
CA GLY A 85 -21.82 -27.21 6.88
C GLY A 85 -21.74 -26.52 8.23
N LYS A 86 -20.61 -25.83 8.49
CA LYS A 86 -20.33 -25.08 9.73
C LYS A 86 -19.95 -23.65 9.37
N ASP A 87 -19.96 -22.78 10.34
CA ASP A 87 -19.55 -21.38 10.17
C ASP A 87 -18.02 -21.19 10.17
N SER A 88 -17.27 -22.27 10.31
CA SER A 88 -15.81 -22.22 10.37
C SER A 88 -15.17 -23.56 9.98
N ILE A 89 -13.92 -23.48 9.56
CA ILE A 89 -13.03 -24.62 9.31
C ILE A 89 -11.73 -24.44 10.09
N THR A 90 -10.95 -25.50 10.19
CA THR A 90 -9.60 -25.42 10.72
C THR A 90 -8.62 -25.24 9.57
N VAL A 91 -7.77 -24.23 9.66
CA VAL A 91 -6.68 -24.00 8.72
C VAL A 91 -5.35 -23.99 9.46
N THR A 92 -4.28 -24.33 8.76
CA THR A 92 -2.92 -24.16 9.27
C THR A 92 -2.33 -22.93 8.60
N LEU A 93 -1.96 -21.93 9.39
CA LEU A 93 -1.28 -20.75 8.95
C LEU A 93 0.19 -20.79 9.41
N ASN A 94 1.11 -20.75 8.45
CA ASN A 94 2.52 -20.56 8.70
C ASN A 94 2.92 -19.21 8.12
N ALA A 95 3.24 -18.27 8.97
CA ALA A 95 3.71 -16.95 8.59
C ALA A 95 4.93 -16.62 9.45
N ASP A 96 6.00 -16.22 8.80
CA ASP A 96 7.22 -15.75 9.44
C ASP A 96 7.56 -14.39 8.83
N SER A 97 7.73 -13.40 9.67
CA SER A 97 8.09 -12.04 9.26
C SER A 97 9.04 -11.43 10.26
N LYS A 98 9.89 -10.56 9.76
CA LYS A 98 10.81 -9.80 10.57
C LYS A 98 10.63 -8.32 10.29
N VAL A 99 10.37 -7.55 11.32
CA VAL A 99 10.45 -6.09 11.26
C VAL A 99 11.90 -5.67 11.48
N THR A 100 12.42 -4.83 10.61
CA THR A 100 13.74 -4.21 10.76
C THR A 100 13.52 -2.72 10.89
N GLU A 101 13.87 -2.19 12.04
CA GLU A 101 13.78 -0.76 12.34
C GLU A 101 15.06 -0.03 11.92
N ASP A 102 15.02 1.29 11.91
CA ASP A 102 16.17 2.17 11.63
C ASP A 102 16.83 1.93 10.27
N VAL A 103 16.07 1.54 9.26
CA VAL A 103 16.56 1.44 7.88
C VAL A 103 16.68 2.81 7.25
N THR A 104 17.73 3.01 6.46
CA THR A 104 17.98 4.27 5.75
C THR A 104 17.32 4.23 4.38
N SER A 105 16.56 5.27 4.07
CA SER A 105 16.10 5.59 2.72
C SER A 105 16.73 6.91 2.27
N HIS A 106 16.52 7.28 1.01
CA HIS A 106 17.08 8.50 0.43
C HIS A 106 16.04 9.23 -0.38
N ASN A 107 16.07 10.55 -0.32
CA ASN A 107 15.43 11.40 -1.30
C ASN A 107 16.47 11.83 -2.33
N LEU A 108 16.06 11.89 -3.60
CA LEU A 108 16.86 12.47 -4.67
C LEU A 108 16.23 13.79 -5.07
N TRP A 109 17.06 14.79 -5.32
CA TRP A 109 16.57 16.03 -5.86
C TRP A 109 17.58 16.67 -6.83
N GLY A 110 17.05 17.40 -7.78
CA GLY A 110 17.80 18.22 -8.70
C GLY A 110 17.06 19.51 -8.98
N GLU A 111 17.75 20.56 -9.39
CA GLU A 111 17.10 21.83 -9.60
C GLU A 111 17.59 22.55 -10.87
N ILE A 112 16.68 23.33 -11.44
CA ILE A 112 16.97 24.36 -12.44
C ILE A 112 16.93 25.70 -11.70
N PRO A 113 18.09 26.37 -11.54
CA PRO A 113 18.14 27.61 -10.78
C PRO A 113 17.29 28.71 -11.43
N GLY A 114 16.55 29.44 -10.61
CA GLY A 114 15.83 30.64 -11.00
C GLY A 114 16.60 31.92 -10.74
N THR A 115 15.98 33.04 -11.05
CA THR A 115 16.55 34.41 -10.84
C THR A 115 16.09 35.02 -9.51
N THR A 116 15.12 34.42 -8.83
CA THR A 116 14.61 34.85 -7.52
C THR A 116 14.90 33.80 -6.45
N GLU A 117 14.66 34.12 -5.17
CA GLU A 117 14.79 33.20 -4.05
C GLU A 117 13.62 32.21 -3.90
N GLU A 118 12.56 32.35 -4.68
CA GLU A 118 11.40 31.50 -4.63
C GLU A 118 11.67 30.16 -5.32
N THR A 119 11.07 29.10 -4.79
CA THR A 119 11.20 27.74 -5.33
C THR A 119 9.83 27.13 -5.62
N VAL A 120 9.70 26.50 -6.78
CA VAL A 120 8.59 25.64 -7.16
C VAL A 120 9.06 24.19 -7.06
N PHE A 121 8.26 23.33 -6.46
CA PHE A 121 8.58 21.92 -6.31
C PHE A 121 7.76 21.08 -7.27
N VAL A 122 8.40 20.09 -7.89
CA VAL A 122 7.78 19.02 -8.67
C VAL A 122 8.10 17.72 -7.95
N PHE A 123 7.06 17.01 -7.51
CA PHE A 123 7.20 15.83 -6.69
C PHE A 123 6.84 14.55 -7.43
N SER A 124 7.56 13.49 -7.11
CA SER A 124 7.22 12.10 -7.36
C SER A 124 7.85 11.25 -6.26
N HIS A 125 7.47 9.97 -6.14
CA HIS A 125 8.22 9.04 -5.31
C HIS A 125 8.89 7.98 -6.16
N MET A 126 9.97 7.39 -5.64
CA MET A 126 10.81 6.48 -6.41
C MET A 126 10.79 5.05 -5.88
N ASP A 127 10.12 4.82 -4.77
CA ASP A 127 9.80 3.50 -4.27
C ASP A 127 8.43 3.05 -4.78
N GLY A 128 8.09 1.80 -4.58
CA GLY A 128 6.81 1.26 -4.98
C GLY A 128 6.74 -0.23 -4.80
N TYR A 129 5.55 -0.78 -4.93
CA TYR A 129 5.29 -2.20 -4.82
C TYR A 129 5.55 -2.93 -6.13
N PHE A 130 6.17 -4.11 -6.06
CA PHE A 130 6.45 -5.00 -7.20
C PHE A 130 7.17 -4.29 -8.36
N HIS A 131 6.52 -4.19 -9.52
CA HIS A 131 7.07 -3.53 -10.71
C HIS A 131 6.80 -2.03 -10.76
N SER A 132 5.87 -1.55 -9.95
CA SER A 132 5.62 -0.13 -9.65
C SER A 132 5.59 0.81 -10.87
N THR A 133 5.12 0.28 -12.03
CA THR A 133 5.18 1.00 -13.29
C THR A 133 4.29 2.24 -13.30
N TYR A 134 3.13 2.15 -12.68
CA TYR A 134 2.17 3.24 -12.59
C TYR A 134 2.40 4.09 -11.35
N ASP A 135 2.59 3.45 -10.21
CA ASP A 135 2.76 4.06 -8.90
C ASP A 135 4.17 3.76 -8.33
N ASP A 136 5.17 4.62 -8.48
CA ASP A 136 5.09 5.93 -9.18
C ASP A 136 6.25 6.10 -10.20
N ALA A 137 6.70 5.02 -10.83
CA ALA A 137 7.72 5.13 -11.88
C ALA A 137 7.26 6.06 -13.03
N GLN A 138 5.94 6.16 -13.26
CA GLN A 138 5.37 7.09 -14.21
C GLN A 138 5.59 8.54 -13.77
N GLY A 139 5.37 8.88 -12.51
CA GLY A 139 5.61 10.22 -11.98
C GLY A 139 7.08 10.62 -12.07
N VAL A 140 7.99 9.69 -11.77
CA VAL A 140 9.44 9.89 -11.97
C VAL A 140 9.75 10.17 -13.44
N ALA A 141 9.22 9.37 -14.36
CA ALA A 141 9.47 9.54 -15.79
C ALA A 141 8.94 10.89 -16.32
N VAL A 142 7.75 11.29 -15.88
CA VAL A 142 7.16 12.59 -16.25
C VAL A 142 8.00 13.73 -15.69
N SER A 143 8.41 13.67 -14.43
CA SER A 143 9.27 14.67 -13.79
C SER A 143 10.60 14.83 -14.53
N MET A 144 11.23 13.73 -14.91
CA MET A 144 12.46 13.73 -15.70
C MET A 144 12.24 14.30 -17.11
N ALA A 145 11.12 13.99 -17.75
CA ALA A 145 10.80 14.52 -19.07
C ALA A 145 10.58 16.04 -19.04
N ILE A 146 9.91 16.56 -18.01
CA ILE A 146 9.72 17.99 -17.80
C ILE A 146 11.09 18.67 -17.58
N ALA A 147 11.91 18.13 -16.68
CA ALA A 147 13.23 18.67 -16.41
C ALA A 147 14.09 18.72 -17.68
N LYS A 148 14.09 17.64 -18.47
CA LYS A 148 14.80 17.58 -19.74
C LYS A 148 14.30 18.64 -20.74
N ALA A 149 12.98 18.77 -20.90
CA ALA A 149 12.40 19.73 -21.83
C ALA A 149 12.77 21.18 -21.47
N LEU A 150 12.78 21.51 -20.18
CA LEU A 150 13.19 22.84 -19.70
C LEU A 150 14.68 23.11 -19.97
N VAL A 151 15.54 22.12 -19.71
CA VAL A 151 16.98 22.23 -19.99
C VAL A 151 17.26 22.36 -21.49
N ASP A 152 16.63 21.52 -22.31
CA ASP A 152 16.82 21.53 -23.77
C ASP A 152 16.32 22.83 -24.42
N SER A 153 15.33 23.47 -23.81
CA SER A 153 14.80 24.77 -24.28
C SER A 153 15.64 25.96 -23.86
N GLU A 154 16.71 25.76 -23.10
CA GLU A 154 17.53 26.81 -22.50
C GLU A 154 16.70 27.81 -21.68
N TYR A 155 15.57 27.37 -21.14
CA TYR A 155 14.67 28.21 -20.35
C TYR A 155 15.30 28.57 -19.00
N THR A 156 15.35 29.88 -18.74
CA THR A 156 15.75 30.39 -17.42
C THR A 156 14.51 30.81 -16.65
N PRO A 157 14.09 30.07 -15.61
CA PRO A 157 12.90 30.38 -14.84
C PRO A 157 13.12 31.59 -13.91
N ASP A 158 12.04 32.28 -13.55
CA ASP A 158 12.10 33.28 -12.48
C ASP A 158 12.29 32.64 -11.12
N LYS A 159 11.60 31.53 -10.87
CA LYS A 159 11.70 30.74 -9.64
C LYS A 159 12.53 29.50 -9.89
N THR A 160 13.35 29.11 -8.92
CA THR A 160 14.04 27.81 -8.97
C THR A 160 13.01 26.69 -9.08
N ILE A 161 13.19 25.75 -10.01
CA ILE A 161 12.34 24.57 -10.13
C ILE A 161 13.11 23.40 -9.56
N ARG A 162 12.61 22.83 -8.46
CA ARG A 162 13.22 21.69 -7.78
C ARG A 162 12.39 20.45 -8.01
N PHE A 163 13.01 19.44 -8.62
CA PHE A 163 12.42 18.12 -8.83
C PHE A 163 12.83 17.24 -7.66
N CYS A 164 11.86 16.70 -6.93
CA CYS A 164 12.08 15.86 -5.79
C CYS A 164 11.48 14.46 -6.02
N MET A 165 12.31 13.43 -5.84
CA MET A 165 11.91 12.05 -5.90
C MET A 165 12.08 11.47 -4.49
N HIS A 166 10.95 11.26 -3.83
CA HIS A 166 10.93 10.82 -2.45
C HIS A 166 11.11 9.31 -2.36
N GLY A 167 11.85 8.86 -1.36
CA GLY A 167 11.90 7.46 -0.97
C GLY A 167 10.96 7.20 0.19
N ALA A 168 10.56 5.94 0.36
CA ALA A 168 9.69 5.49 1.44
C ALA A 168 8.33 6.23 1.50
N GLU A 169 7.76 6.52 0.33
CA GLU A 169 6.40 7.04 0.26
C GLU A 169 5.41 5.98 0.68
N GLU A 170 5.53 4.79 0.11
CA GLU A 170 4.68 3.62 0.36
C GLU A 170 4.74 3.11 1.82
N TRP A 171 5.65 3.62 2.59
CA TRP A 171 5.85 3.30 4.01
C TRP A 171 5.39 4.44 4.94
N GLY A 172 4.41 5.20 4.49
CA GLY A 172 3.79 6.27 5.28
C GLY A 172 4.36 7.65 4.98
N VAL A 173 4.64 7.93 3.70
CA VAL A 173 5.11 9.23 3.16
C VAL A 173 6.38 9.78 3.83
N SER A 174 7.18 8.90 4.43
CA SER A 174 8.33 9.29 5.27
C SER A 174 9.32 10.19 4.56
N GLY A 175 9.54 9.98 3.25
CA GLY A 175 10.46 10.81 2.46
C GLY A 175 9.98 12.24 2.28
N SER A 176 8.68 12.48 2.23
CA SER A 176 8.11 13.83 2.05
C SER A 176 7.99 14.61 3.36
N GLU A 177 8.12 13.95 4.50
CA GLU A 177 8.15 14.58 5.81
C GLU A 177 9.55 15.13 6.17
N TYR A 178 10.59 14.68 5.47
CA TYR A 178 11.98 15.04 5.71
C TYR A 178 12.42 16.25 4.89
#